data_d4c2474dbb5f4a1a043db274f942d25a
#
_entry.id   d4c2474dbb5f4a1a043db274f942d25a
#
_cell.length_a   1.000
_cell.length_b   1.000
_cell.length_c   1.000
_cell.angle_alpha   90.00
_cell.angle_beta   90.00
_cell.angle_gamma   90.00
#
_symmetry.space_group_name_H-M   'P 1'
#
loop_
_entity.id
_entity.type
_entity.pdbx_description
1 polymer ?
#
loop_
_entity_poly.entity_id
_entity_poly.type
_entity_poly.pdbx_seq_one_letter_code
_entity_poly.pdbx_strand_id
1 'polypeptide(L)'
;RRIFATTWGATLAAAAVFFLVVALFRGGVARLMGAAYVDHPEYVVLTAAVILFDVAAMIPFSRLREQGRAMTFVMLKAANVSVNVALAFAFGAAGLFSTSLGVGWVLVANLAASAATLALVVRTADRTAPRIDRALLARIFAYSLPLLVSGIAGTANEFIDRQLIKYILPQSIAMSQLGF
;
A
#
# COMPACT_ATOMS: atom_id res chain seq x y z
N ARG A 1 0.91 0.72 24.82
CA ARG A 1 1.13 2.07 24.27
C ARG A 1 2.57 2.25 23.73
N ARG A 2 3.63 1.90 24.49
CA ARG A 2 5.03 2.05 24.05
C ARG A 2 5.34 1.22 22.79
N ILE A 3 4.93 -0.06 22.75
CA ILE A 3 5.13 -0.95 21.60
C ILE A 3 4.48 -0.33 20.36
N PHE A 4 3.22 0.09 20.47
CA PHE A 4 2.49 0.73 19.35
C PHE A 4 3.23 1.98 18.83
N ALA A 5 3.63 2.89 19.73
CA ALA A 5 4.35 4.12 19.37
C ALA A 5 5.66 3.84 18.64
N THR A 6 6.44 2.85 19.12
CA THR A 6 7.72 2.47 18.52
C THR A 6 7.54 1.79 17.17
N THR A 7 6.59 0.85 17.06
CA THR A 7 6.32 0.16 15.80
C THR A 7 5.79 1.13 14.76
N TRP A 8 4.85 2.00 15.14
CA TRP A 8 4.30 3.01 14.23
C TRP A 8 5.36 4.02 13.78
N GLY A 9 6.20 4.51 14.70
CA GLY A 9 7.31 5.41 14.37
C GLY A 9 8.32 4.78 13.42
N ALA A 10 8.71 3.53 13.66
CA ALA A 10 9.61 2.80 12.78
C ALA A 10 9.01 2.55 11.39
N THR A 11 7.73 2.17 11.34
CA THR A 11 7.02 1.95 10.08
C THR A 11 6.90 3.24 9.27
N LEU A 12 6.56 4.36 9.92
CA LEU A 12 6.52 5.68 9.26
C LEU A 12 7.90 6.08 8.73
N ALA A 13 8.96 5.89 9.52
CA ALA A 13 10.33 6.20 9.08
C ALA A 13 10.74 5.33 7.88
N ALA A 14 10.47 4.04 7.91
CA ALA A 14 10.75 3.13 6.80
C ALA A 14 9.96 3.50 5.53
N ALA A 15 8.67 3.79 5.67
CA ALA A 15 7.82 4.21 4.55
C ALA A 15 8.27 5.55 3.95
N ALA A 16 8.69 6.51 4.80
CA ALA A 16 9.23 7.79 4.35
C ALA A 16 10.56 7.63 3.61
N VAL A 17 11.46 6.79 4.12
CA VAL A 17 12.73 6.47 3.44
C VAL A 17 12.46 5.79 2.10
N PHE A 18 11.55 4.81 2.06
CA PHE A 18 11.15 4.16 0.81
C PHE A 18 10.62 5.17 -0.21
N PHE A 19 9.69 6.03 0.22
CA PHE A 19 9.14 7.09 -0.65
C PHE A 19 10.23 8.01 -1.18
N LEU A 20 11.15 8.48 -0.32
CA LEU A 20 12.26 9.35 -0.73
C LEU A 20 13.18 8.67 -1.74
N VAL A 21 13.54 7.41 -1.50
CA VAL A 21 14.37 6.63 -2.43
C VAL A 21 13.68 6.49 -3.78
N VAL A 22 12.41 6.10 -3.80
CA VAL A 22 11.65 5.96 -5.06
C VAL A 22 11.50 7.31 -5.77
N ALA A 23 11.23 8.39 -5.05
CA ALA A 23 11.09 9.73 -5.63
C ALA A 23 12.40 10.24 -6.22
N LEU A 24 13.54 10.00 -5.55
CA LEU A 24 14.87 10.37 -6.04
C LEU A 24 15.29 9.57 -7.28
N PHE A 25 15.00 8.26 -7.26
CA PHE A 25 15.36 7.34 -8.35
C PHE A 25 14.20 7.04 -9.30
N ARG A 26 13.18 7.92 -9.37
CA ARG A 26 11.96 7.73 -10.16
C ARG A 26 12.19 7.26 -11.60
N GLY A 27 13.20 7.83 -12.28
CA GLY A 27 13.53 7.46 -13.66
C GLY A 27 14.14 6.06 -13.79
N GLY A 28 14.96 5.63 -12.81
CA GLY A 28 15.49 4.27 -12.75
C GLY A 28 14.40 3.24 -12.48
N VAL A 29 13.53 3.54 -11.52
CA VAL A 29 12.39 2.69 -11.17
C VAL A 29 11.40 2.59 -12.33
N ALA A 30 11.10 3.70 -13.01
CA ALA A 30 10.23 3.72 -14.19
C ALA A 30 10.73 2.79 -15.30
N ARG A 31 12.05 2.78 -15.57
CA ARG A 31 12.67 1.86 -16.55
C ARG A 31 12.50 0.39 -16.17
N LEU A 32 12.57 0.06 -14.88
CA LEU A 32 12.36 -1.32 -14.38
C LEU A 32 10.90 -1.74 -14.48
N MET A 33 9.96 -0.80 -14.35
CA MET A 33 8.51 -1.08 -14.39
C MET A 33 7.97 -1.23 -15.83
N GLY A 34 8.71 -0.76 -16.83
CA GLY A 34 8.35 -0.93 -18.23
C GLY A 34 8.07 0.39 -18.98
N ALA A 35 7.92 0.30 -20.31
CA ALA A 35 7.84 1.45 -21.22
C ALA A 35 6.75 2.46 -20.83
N ALA A 36 5.58 2.01 -20.42
CA ALA A 36 4.47 2.89 -20.02
C ALA A 36 4.80 3.83 -18.84
N TYR A 37 5.76 3.46 -17.98
CA TYR A 37 6.19 4.27 -16.83
C TYR A 37 7.37 5.20 -17.18
N VAL A 38 8.07 4.92 -18.29
CA VAL A 38 9.17 5.78 -18.75
C VAL A 38 8.63 7.11 -19.26
N ASP A 39 7.50 7.06 -19.96
CA ASP A 39 6.83 8.25 -20.48
C ASP A 39 6.14 9.08 -19.37
N HIS A 40 5.78 8.43 -18.27
CA HIS A 40 5.06 9.02 -17.14
C HIS A 40 5.72 8.68 -15.79
N PRO A 41 6.94 9.20 -15.50
CA PRO A 41 7.63 8.91 -14.23
C PRO A 41 6.89 9.44 -13.00
N GLU A 42 5.94 10.34 -13.17
CA GLU A 42 5.04 10.82 -12.11
C GLU A 42 4.16 9.71 -11.54
N TYR A 43 3.80 8.69 -12.31
CA TYR A 43 3.01 7.56 -11.81
C TYR A 43 3.76 6.76 -10.75
N VAL A 44 5.08 6.65 -10.90
CA VAL A 44 5.94 5.97 -9.91
C VAL A 44 5.90 6.71 -8.58
N VAL A 45 5.97 8.05 -8.62
CA VAL A 45 5.92 8.89 -7.40
C VAL A 45 4.55 8.84 -6.76
N LEU A 46 3.46 8.91 -7.55
CA LEU A 46 2.09 8.79 -7.05
C LEU A 46 1.85 7.43 -6.38
N THR A 47 2.30 6.35 -7.03
CA THR A 47 2.20 4.99 -6.46
C THR A 47 2.99 4.87 -5.15
N ALA A 48 4.21 5.41 -5.11
CA ALA A 48 5.01 5.43 -3.88
C ALA A 48 4.34 6.24 -2.76
N ALA A 49 3.67 7.36 -3.09
CA ALA A 49 2.92 8.15 -2.14
C ALA A 49 1.69 7.39 -1.59
N VAL A 50 0.96 6.67 -2.46
CA VAL A 50 -0.15 5.79 -2.02
C VAL A 50 0.37 4.75 -1.03
N ILE A 51 1.46 4.05 -1.37
CA ILE A 51 2.09 3.06 -0.49
C ILE A 51 2.50 3.69 0.85
N LEU A 52 3.06 4.91 0.85
CA LEU A 52 3.42 5.62 2.08
C LEU A 52 2.21 5.78 3.01
N PHE A 53 1.07 6.27 2.49
CA PHE A 53 -0.14 6.47 3.30
C PHE A 53 -0.77 5.16 3.76
N ASP A 54 -0.79 4.14 2.91
CA ASP A 54 -1.34 2.83 3.23
C ASP A 54 -0.52 2.12 4.32
N VAL A 55 0.81 2.15 4.20
CA VAL A 55 1.72 1.60 5.20
C VAL A 55 1.62 2.39 6.52
N ALA A 56 1.50 3.72 6.46
CA ALA A 56 1.31 4.56 7.65
C ALA A 56 0.00 4.23 8.39
N ALA A 57 -1.06 3.86 7.66
CA ALA A 57 -2.36 3.48 8.23
C ALA A 57 -2.38 2.05 8.79
N MET A 58 -1.45 1.18 8.40
CA MET A 58 -1.43 -0.25 8.75
C MET A 58 -1.39 -0.49 10.27
N ILE A 59 -0.53 0.21 10.99
CA ILE A 59 -0.38 0.07 12.44
C ILE A 59 -1.61 0.61 13.21
N PRO A 60 -2.14 1.81 12.92
CA PRO A 60 -3.41 2.25 13.48
C PRO A 60 -4.59 1.29 13.22
N PHE A 61 -4.68 0.72 12.04
CA PHE A 61 -5.69 -0.30 11.73
C PHE A 61 -5.52 -1.58 12.56
N SER A 62 -4.30 -2.04 12.74
CA SER A 62 -4.00 -3.19 13.61
C SER A 62 -4.42 -2.92 15.05
N ARG A 63 -4.24 -1.68 15.52
CA ARG A 63 -4.68 -1.25 16.85
C ARG A 63 -6.20 -1.30 17.01
N LEU A 64 -6.97 -0.86 16.01
CA LEU A 64 -8.43 -0.95 16.04
C LEU A 64 -8.91 -2.41 16.16
N ARG A 65 -8.24 -3.34 15.47
CA ARG A 65 -8.55 -4.77 15.56
C ARG A 65 -8.20 -5.35 16.92
N GLU A 66 -7.05 -4.98 17.49
CA GLU A 66 -6.64 -5.37 18.84
C GLU A 66 -7.64 -4.89 19.92
N GLN A 67 -8.23 -3.69 19.72
CA GLN A 67 -9.24 -3.13 20.62
C GLN A 67 -10.64 -3.74 20.45
N GLY A 68 -10.81 -4.75 19.60
CA GLY A 68 -12.12 -5.34 19.30
C GLY A 68 -13.06 -4.44 18.49
N ARG A 69 -12.58 -3.31 17.96
CA ARG A 69 -13.37 -2.34 17.17
C ARG A 69 -13.45 -2.74 15.69
N ALA A 70 -13.84 -3.99 15.45
CA ALA A 70 -13.88 -4.57 14.10
C ALA A 70 -14.83 -3.81 13.16
N MET A 71 -15.98 -3.35 13.67
CA MET A 71 -16.94 -2.59 12.86
C MET A 71 -16.33 -1.24 12.39
N THR A 72 -15.63 -0.52 13.26
CA THR A 72 -14.94 0.72 12.88
C THR A 72 -13.88 0.46 11.81
N PHE A 73 -13.13 -0.64 11.94
CA PHE A 73 -12.16 -1.05 10.92
C PHE A 73 -12.83 -1.28 9.56
N VAL A 74 -13.93 -2.06 9.53
CA VAL A 74 -14.67 -2.37 8.29
C VAL A 74 -15.23 -1.10 7.67
N MET A 75 -15.85 -0.22 8.48
CA MET A 75 -16.41 1.03 7.99
C MET A 75 -15.36 1.96 7.37
N LEU A 76 -14.18 2.08 8.00
CA LEU A 76 -13.09 2.89 7.45
C LEU A 76 -12.53 2.30 6.16
N LYS A 77 -12.42 0.98 6.05
CA LYS A 77 -11.99 0.32 4.80
C LYS A 77 -13.04 0.46 3.69
N ALA A 78 -14.32 0.29 4.01
CA ALA A 78 -15.41 0.50 3.07
C ALA A 78 -15.45 1.97 2.59
N ALA A 79 -15.29 2.93 3.49
CA ALA A 79 -15.21 4.35 3.15
C ALA A 79 -14.03 4.64 2.22
N ASN A 80 -12.85 4.05 2.47
CA ASN A 80 -11.69 4.19 1.59
C ASN A 80 -12.01 3.76 0.15
N VAL A 81 -12.58 2.57 -0.01
CA VAL A 81 -12.94 2.04 -1.34
C VAL A 81 -14.02 2.91 -1.98
N SER A 82 -15.05 3.31 -1.23
CA SER A 82 -16.13 4.15 -1.75
C SER A 82 -15.63 5.52 -2.21
N VAL A 83 -14.77 6.16 -1.42
CA VAL A 83 -14.17 7.46 -1.77
C VAL A 83 -13.27 7.32 -3.00
N ASN A 84 -12.44 6.29 -3.06
CA ASN A 84 -11.58 6.03 -4.21
C ASN A 84 -12.40 5.88 -5.50
N VAL A 85 -13.41 5.01 -5.48
CA VAL A 85 -14.29 4.77 -6.62
C VAL A 85 -15.06 6.04 -7.01
N ALA A 86 -15.65 6.74 -6.04
CA ALA A 86 -16.39 7.97 -6.29
C ALA A 86 -15.50 9.06 -6.93
N LEU A 87 -14.29 9.24 -6.43
CA LEU A 87 -13.33 10.19 -7.00
C LEU A 87 -12.89 9.79 -8.40
N ALA A 88 -12.62 8.49 -8.65
CA ALA A 88 -12.26 8.01 -9.97
C ALA A 88 -13.38 8.26 -10.99
N PHE A 89 -14.64 8.01 -10.62
CA PHE A 89 -15.80 8.34 -11.46
C PHE A 89 -15.96 9.85 -11.67
N ALA A 90 -15.80 10.66 -10.61
CA ALA A 90 -15.89 12.11 -10.72
C ALA A 90 -14.82 12.68 -11.67
N PHE A 91 -13.59 12.20 -11.60
CA PHE A 91 -12.51 12.60 -12.49
C PHE A 91 -12.75 12.15 -13.93
N GLY A 92 -13.34 10.96 -14.13
CA GLY A 92 -13.76 10.49 -15.45
C GLY A 92 -14.87 11.36 -16.04
N ALA A 93 -15.91 11.67 -15.26
CA ALA A 93 -17.01 12.52 -15.67
C ALA A 93 -16.57 13.97 -15.97
N ALA A 94 -15.55 14.47 -15.25
CA ALA A 94 -14.94 15.77 -15.50
C ALA A 94 -14.01 15.80 -16.73
N GLY A 95 -13.83 14.66 -17.43
CA GLY A 95 -12.97 14.57 -18.61
C GLY A 95 -11.46 14.63 -18.32
N LEU A 96 -11.05 14.50 -17.06
CA LEU A 96 -9.66 14.62 -16.65
C LEU A 96 -8.76 13.53 -17.23
N PHE A 97 -9.32 12.39 -17.64
CA PHE A 97 -8.56 11.32 -18.29
C PHE A 97 -8.06 11.68 -19.69
N SER A 98 -8.58 12.74 -20.29
CA SER A 98 -8.11 13.30 -21.58
C SER A 98 -6.94 14.28 -21.41
N THR A 99 -6.52 14.57 -20.17
CA THR A 99 -5.38 15.46 -19.89
C THR A 99 -4.06 14.72 -19.98
N SER A 100 -2.94 15.45 -19.92
CA SER A 100 -1.59 14.89 -19.95
C SER A 100 -1.31 13.82 -18.88
N LEU A 101 -2.00 13.90 -17.74
CA LEU A 101 -1.88 12.91 -16.67
C LEU A 101 -2.69 11.62 -16.97
N GLY A 102 -3.68 11.68 -17.87
CA GLY A 102 -4.44 10.51 -18.33
C GLY A 102 -4.94 9.64 -17.18
N VAL A 103 -4.60 8.35 -17.23
CA VAL A 103 -4.97 7.34 -16.21
C VAL A 103 -4.36 7.65 -14.82
N GLY A 104 -3.35 8.50 -14.74
CA GLY A 104 -2.76 8.92 -13.46
C GLY A 104 -3.75 9.56 -12.49
N TRP A 105 -4.87 10.10 -12.98
CA TRP A 105 -5.95 10.60 -12.13
C TRP A 105 -6.58 9.53 -11.23
N VAL A 106 -6.52 8.26 -11.64
CA VAL A 106 -6.94 7.13 -10.79
C VAL A 106 -5.97 6.99 -9.61
N LEU A 107 -4.67 7.18 -9.83
CA LEU A 107 -3.68 7.17 -8.73
C LEU A 107 -3.88 8.36 -7.79
N VAL A 108 -4.25 9.53 -8.31
CA VAL A 108 -4.61 10.70 -7.49
C VAL A 108 -5.85 10.43 -6.66
N ALA A 109 -6.88 9.81 -7.21
CA ALA A 109 -8.08 9.38 -6.47
C ALA A 109 -7.71 8.42 -5.32
N ASN A 110 -6.88 7.43 -5.61
CA ASN A 110 -6.40 6.48 -4.62
C ASN A 110 -5.55 7.18 -3.54
N LEU A 111 -4.65 8.09 -3.92
CA LEU A 111 -3.85 8.88 -2.99
C LEU A 111 -4.73 9.70 -2.03
N ALA A 112 -5.75 10.39 -2.57
CA ALA A 112 -6.69 11.17 -1.77
C ALA A 112 -7.49 10.28 -0.80
N ALA A 113 -7.95 9.11 -1.27
CA ALA A 113 -8.67 8.14 -0.43
C ALA A 113 -7.77 7.58 0.69
N SER A 114 -6.51 7.23 0.38
CA SER A 114 -5.55 6.72 1.38
C SER A 114 -5.17 7.80 2.39
N ALA A 115 -4.97 9.05 1.96
CA ALA A 115 -4.69 10.18 2.85
C ALA A 115 -5.87 10.46 3.79
N ALA A 116 -7.10 10.50 3.25
CA ALA A 116 -8.33 10.66 4.05
C ALA A 116 -8.48 9.52 5.07
N THR A 117 -8.23 8.30 4.65
CA THR A 117 -8.30 7.11 5.51
C THR A 117 -7.27 7.18 6.63
N LEU A 118 -6.02 7.56 6.34
CA LEU A 118 -5.01 7.76 7.37
C LEU A 118 -5.44 8.81 8.39
N ALA A 119 -5.96 9.95 7.92
CA ALA A 119 -6.45 11.03 8.80
C ALA A 119 -7.59 10.53 9.70
N LEU A 120 -8.53 9.77 9.16
CA LEU A 120 -9.67 9.21 9.90
C LEU A 120 -9.22 8.16 10.91
N VAL A 121 -8.35 7.21 10.51
CA VAL A 121 -7.91 6.14 11.41
C VAL A 121 -7.05 6.68 12.55
N VAL A 122 -6.21 7.69 12.30
CA VAL A 122 -5.40 8.35 13.34
C VAL A 122 -6.27 9.12 14.31
N ARG A 123 -7.38 9.72 13.85
CA ARG A 123 -8.35 10.40 14.72
C ARG A 123 -9.16 9.44 15.59
N THR A 124 -9.44 8.25 15.10
CA THR A 124 -10.26 7.23 15.78
C THR A 124 -9.43 6.30 16.67
N ALA A 125 -8.16 6.12 16.36
CA ALA A 125 -7.21 5.42 17.22
C ALA A 125 -6.76 6.32 18.39
N ASP A 126 -6.26 5.68 19.46
CA ASP A 126 -5.66 6.41 20.57
C ASP A 126 -4.58 7.38 20.07
N ARG A 127 -4.65 8.64 20.48
CA ARG A 127 -3.69 9.69 20.14
C ARG A 127 -2.32 9.44 20.82
N THR A 128 -1.61 8.44 20.33
CA THR A 128 -0.27 8.11 20.79
C THR A 128 0.73 8.62 19.76
N ALA A 129 1.55 9.60 20.12
CA ALA A 129 2.59 10.10 19.23
C ALA A 129 3.59 9.00 18.86
N PRO A 130 4.03 8.91 17.60
CA PRO A 130 5.07 7.97 17.20
C PRO A 130 6.37 8.29 17.94
N ARG A 131 7.02 7.27 18.49
CA ARG A 131 8.32 7.37 19.16
C ARG A 131 9.16 6.16 18.80
N ILE A 132 10.45 6.33 18.68
CA ILE A 132 11.38 5.23 18.37
C ILE A 132 12.18 4.90 19.62
N ASP A 133 11.92 3.72 20.19
CA ASP A 133 12.72 3.08 21.22
C ASP A 133 13.57 1.98 20.57
N ARG A 134 14.88 2.23 20.46
CA ARG A 134 15.82 1.32 19.76
C ARG A 134 15.91 -0.06 20.39
N ALA A 135 15.88 -0.14 21.73
CA ALA A 135 15.98 -1.41 22.45
C ALA A 135 14.72 -2.27 22.21
N LEU A 136 13.55 -1.62 22.26
CA LEU A 136 12.28 -2.27 21.98
C LEU A 136 12.18 -2.67 20.50
N LEU A 137 12.65 -1.80 19.60
CA LEU A 137 12.66 -2.06 18.16
C LEU A 137 13.52 -3.30 17.82
N ALA A 138 14.69 -3.42 18.40
CA ALA A 138 15.56 -4.60 18.21
C ALA A 138 14.87 -5.91 18.60
N ARG A 139 14.11 -5.91 19.72
CA ARG A 139 13.32 -7.08 20.15
C ARG A 139 12.19 -7.40 19.18
N ILE A 140 11.49 -6.37 18.69
CA ILE A 140 10.41 -6.52 17.70
C ILE A 140 10.99 -7.13 16.42
N PHE A 141 12.13 -6.64 15.92
CA PHE A 141 12.79 -7.18 14.73
C PHE A 141 13.22 -8.62 14.92
N ALA A 142 13.84 -8.95 16.04
CA ALA A 142 14.27 -10.33 16.33
C ALA A 142 13.11 -11.33 16.30
N TYR A 143 11.93 -10.92 16.79
CA TYR A 143 10.72 -11.74 16.73
C TYR A 143 10.08 -11.76 15.34
N SER A 144 10.07 -10.62 14.65
CA SER A 144 9.36 -10.48 13.36
C SER A 144 10.15 -11.04 12.18
N LEU A 145 11.47 -11.13 12.26
CA LEU A 145 12.33 -11.57 11.18
C LEU A 145 12.02 -13.02 10.71
N PRO A 146 11.88 -14.02 11.60
CA PRO A 146 11.46 -15.36 11.19
C PRO A 146 10.08 -15.39 10.52
N LEU A 147 9.14 -14.58 11.04
CA LEU A 147 7.79 -14.46 10.47
C LEU A 147 7.82 -13.82 9.08
N LEU A 148 8.70 -12.83 8.86
CA LEU A 148 8.91 -12.20 7.57
C LEU A 148 9.41 -13.23 6.54
N VAL A 149 10.39 -14.04 6.90
CA VAL A 149 10.91 -15.10 6.02
C VAL A 149 9.81 -16.10 5.65
N SER A 150 9.02 -16.54 6.62
CA SER A 150 7.86 -17.42 6.38
C SER A 150 6.82 -16.76 5.48
N GLY A 151 6.52 -15.48 5.69
CA GLY A 151 5.58 -14.72 4.85
C GLY A 151 6.05 -14.57 3.41
N ILE A 152 7.34 -14.26 3.21
CA ILE A 152 7.95 -14.17 1.87
C ILE A 152 7.89 -15.54 1.18
N ALA A 153 8.23 -16.62 1.89
CA ALA A 153 8.17 -17.97 1.34
C ALA A 153 6.74 -18.35 0.91
N GLY A 154 5.72 -18.00 1.71
CA GLY A 154 4.32 -18.22 1.36
C GLY A 154 3.90 -17.45 0.09
N THR A 155 4.23 -16.16 0.02
CA THR A 155 3.93 -15.32 -1.15
C THR A 155 4.69 -15.79 -2.39
N ALA A 156 5.97 -16.19 -2.23
CA ALA A 156 6.76 -16.74 -3.32
C ALA A 156 6.15 -18.04 -3.87
N ASN A 157 5.69 -18.93 -2.99
CA ASN A 157 5.01 -20.15 -3.39
C ASN A 157 3.76 -19.86 -4.23
N GLU A 158 2.89 -18.96 -3.75
CA GLU A 158 1.68 -18.54 -4.49
C GLU A 158 2.02 -17.93 -5.87
N PHE A 159 3.10 -17.12 -5.93
CA PHE A 159 3.55 -16.53 -7.18
C PHE A 159 4.09 -17.57 -8.16
N ILE A 160 4.87 -18.53 -7.66
CA ILE A 160 5.43 -19.62 -8.45
C ILE A 160 4.31 -20.49 -9.01
N ASP A 161 3.30 -20.85 -8.21
CA ASP A 161 2.15 -21.63 -8.66
C ASP A 161 1.45 -20.97 -9.85
N ARG A 162 1.20 -19.66 -9.79
CA ARG A 162 0.61 -18.92 -10.91
C ARG A 162 1.48 -18.89 -12.16
N GLN A 163 2.81 -18.78 -12.00
CA GLN A 163 3.74 -18.82 -13.14
C GLN A 163 3.81 -20.23 -13.73
N LEU A 164 3.84 -21.28 -12.92
CA LEU A 164 3.86 -22.66 -13.39
C LEU A 164 2.59 -22.99 -14.20
N ILE A 165 1.43 -22.56 -13.74
CA ILE A 165 0.17 -22.74 -14.49
C ILE A 165 0.28 -22.10 -15.88
N LYS A 166 0.85 -20.89 -15.96
CA LYS A 166 1.02 -20.18 -17.24
C LYS A 166 1.93 -20.90 -18.23
N TYR A 167 2.98 -21.59 -17.73
CA TYR A 167 4.00 -22.23 -18.59
C TYR A 167 3.73 -23.72 -18.86
N ILE A 168 3.02 -24.41 -17.97
CA ILE A 168 2.81 -25.86 -18.04
C ILE A 168 1.49 -26.20 -18.73
N LEU A 169 0.44 -25.37 -18.55
CA LEU A 169 -0.86 -25.65 -19.15
C LEU A 169 -1.03 -24.99 -20.54
N PRO A 170 -1.78 -25.64 -21.46
CA PRO A 170 -2.20 -25.00 -22.69
C PRO A 170 -2.91 -23.69 -22.43
N GLN A 171 -2.68 -22.68 -23.27
CA GLN A 171 -3.18 -21.31 -23.06
C GLN A 171 -4.70 -21.23 -22.78
N SER A 172 -5.49 -22.08 -23.42
CA SER A 172 -6.94 -22.15 -23.21
C SER A 172 -7.35 -22.55 -21.79
N ILE A 173 -6.58 -23.44 -21.16
CA ILE A 173 -6.83 -23.90 -19.78
C ILE A 173 -6.21 -22.96 -18.76
N ALA A 174 -5.03 -22.41 -19.05
CA ALA A 174 -4.36 -21.45 -18.19
C ALA A 174 -5.19 -20.18 -17.99
N MET A 175 -5.84 -19.66 -19.04
CA MET A 175 -6.72 -18.48 -18.97
C MET A 175 -7.92 -18.71 -18.06
N SER A 176 -8.56 -19.88 -18.12
CA SER A 176 -9.70 -20.21 -17.26
C SER A 176 -9.34 -20.38 -15.78
N GLN A 177 -8.13 -20.87 -15.50
CA GLN A 177 -7.65 -21.09 -14.13
C GLN A 177 -7.10 -19.81 -13.47
N LEU A 178 -6.60 -18.86 -14.26
CA LEU A 178 -6.08 -17.59 -13.76
C LEU A 178 -7.17 -16.53 -13.53
N GLY A 179 -8.42 -16.79 -13.91
CA GLY A 179 -9.56 -15.90 -13.69
C GLY A 179 -9.54 -14.62 -14.54
N PHE A 180 -8.96 -14.70 -15.74
CA PHE A 180 -9.01 -13.64 -16.75
C PHE A 180 -10.10 -13.94 -17.78
#